data_361e9d0943859f3a128e085f7c4b85c4
#
_entry.id   361e9d0943859f3a128e085f7c4b85c4
#
_cell.length_a   1.000
_cell.length_b   1.000
_cell.length_c   1.000
_cell.angle_alpha   90.00
_cell.angle_beta   90.00
_cell.angle_gamma   90.00
#
_symmetry.space_group_name_H-M   'P 1'
#
loop_
_entity.id
_entity.type
_entity.pdbx_description
1 polymer ?
#
loop_
_entity_poly.entity_id
_entity_poly.type
_entity_poly.pdbx_seq_one_letter_code
_entity_poly.pdbx_strand_id
1 'polypeptide(L)'
;MAHFAKLSEENVVLNIVTLDDKDMLDENKNESEAVGQAYLAKHNNWPAHLWKQYSYNTVNNQHQKGGTPFRGNAASIGGIWDPENEIFVTQKPFPSWTLDLSEAVWKSPAGDAPDRDHLWNEDTQSWYLP
;
A
#
# COMPACT_ATOMS: atom_id res chain seq x y z
N MET A 1 -11.20 -7.02 12.88
CA MET A 1 -11.51 -6.95 11.44
C MET A 1 -10.26 -6.94 10.62
N ALA A 2 -10.25 -7.66 9.54
CA ALA A 2 -9.16 -7.61 8.58
C ALA A 2 -9.49 -6.62 7.46
N HIS A 3 -8.45 -6.02 6.88
CA HIS A 3 -8.57 -5.04 5.80
C HIS A 3 -7.88 -5.58 4.56
N PHE A 4 -8.54 -5.49 3.40
CA PHE A 4 -8.01 -5.97 2.14
C PHE A 4 -8.12 -4.92 1.05
N ALA A 5 -7.11 -4.88 0.18
CA ALA A 5 -7.13 -4.11 -1.05
C ALA A 5 -7.51 -5.01 -2.22
N LYS A 6 -8.42 -4.54 -3.05
CA LYS A 6 -8.75 -5.16 -4.34
C LYS A 6 -7.84 -4.56 -5.40
N LEU A 7 -7.08 -5.40 -6.09
CA LEU A 7 -6.09 -4.95 -7.05
C LEU A 7 -6.52 -5.23 -8.48
N SER A 8 -6.12 -4.34 -9.39
CA SER A 8 -6.15 -4.64 -10.83
C SER A 8 -4.99 -5.60 -11.18
N GLU A 9 -4.96 -6.07 -12.42
CA GLU A 9 -3.86 -6.92 -12.89
C GLU A 9 -2.53 -6.17 -12.93
N GLU A 10 -2.57 -4.83 -12.98
CA GLU A 10 -1.39 -3.97 -12.92
C GLU A 10 -1.04 -3.55 -11.49
N ASN A 11 -1.68 -4.18 -10.48
CA ASN A 11 -1.44 -3.91 -9.06
C ASN A 11 -1.87 -2.53 -8.59
N VAL A 12 -2.85 -1.92 -9.26
CA VAL A 12 -3.46 -0.67 -8.79
C VAL A 12 -4.58 -1.01 -7.82
N VAL A 13 -4.63 -0.31 -6.69
CA VAL A 13 -5.69 -0.48 -5.70
C VAL A 13 -7.00 0.10 -6.25
N LEU A 14 -7.95 -0.78 -6.55
CA LEU A 14 -9.25 -0.41 -7.10
C LEU A 14 -10.26 -0.11 -6.01
N ASN A 15 -10.18 -0.82 -4.90
CA ASN A 15 -11.10 -0.67 -3.79
C ASN A 15 -10.47 -1.24 -2.52
N ILE A 16 -11.06 -0.91 -1.38
CA ILE A 16 -10.66 -1.46 -0.09
C ILE A 16 -11.91 -2.01 0.60
N VAL A 17 -11.74 -3.13 1.30
CA VAL A 17 -12.85 -3.81 1.97
C VAL A 17 -12.42 -4.28 3.35
N THR A 18 -13.38 -4.51 4.22
CA THR A 18 -13.14 -5.14 5.52
C THR A 18 -13.76 -6.53 5.53
N LEU A 19 -13.18 -7.41 6.34
CA LEU A 19 -13.62 -8.79 6.47
C LEU A 19 -13.70 -9.12 7.95
N ASP A 20 -14.77 -9.81 8.36
CA ASP A 20 -14.90 -10.24 9.74
C ASP A 20 -13.82 -11.26 10.09
N ASP A 21 -13.34 -11.21 11.33
CA ASP A 21 -12.27 -12.11 11.77
C ASP A 21 -12.62 -13.59 11.58
N LYS A 22 -13.88 -13.94 11.75
CA LYS A 22 -14.34 -15.33 11.57
C LYS A 22 -14.15 -15.85 10.14
N ASP A 23 -14.14 -14.95 9.15
CA ASP A 23 -14.00 -15.30 7.73
C ASP A 23 -12.53 -15.37 7.30
N MET A 24 -11.61 -15.12 8.22
CA MET A 24 -10.16 -15.17 8.04
C MET A 24 -9.52 -16.39 8.66
N LEU A 25 -10.27 -17.23 9.36
CA LEU A 25 -9.69 -18.31 10.16
C LEU A 25 -9.47 -19.56 9.33
N ASP A 26 -8.29 -20.15 9.46
CA ASP A 26 -8.00 -21.46 8.89
C ASP A 26 -8.58 -22.58 9.76
N GLU A 27 -8.32 -23.84 9.42
CA GLU A 27 -8.84 -25.00 10.16
C GLU A 27 -8.32 -25.08 11.59
N ASN A 28 -7.20 -24.42 11.89
CA ASN A 28 -6.62 -24.33 13.23
C ASN A 28 -7.06 -23.08 13.98
N LYS A 29 -8.02 -22.33 13.44
CA LYS A 29 -8.54 -21.07 13.99
C LYS A 29 -7.49 -19.96 14.07
N ASN A 30 -6.48 -20.01 13.20
CA ASN A 30 -5.50 -18.95 13.06
C ASN A 30 -5.86 -18.04 11.89
N GLU A 31 -5.59 -16.74 12.03
CA GLU A 31 -5.81 -15.79 10.95
C GLU A 31 -4.94 -16.15 9.74
N SER A 32 -5.55 -16.17 8.56
CA SER A 32 -4.88 -16.54 7.31
C SER A 32 -5.30 -15.63 6.17
N GLU A 33 -4.35 -14.96 5.55
CA GLU A 33 -4.60 -14.14 4.36
C GLU A 33 -5.20 -14.99 3.23
N ALA A 34 -4.68 -16.19 3.05
CA ALA A 34 -5.17 -17.08 1.99
C ALA A 34 -6.65 -17.44 2.16
N VAL A 35 -7.09 -17.63 3.40
CA VAL A 35 -8.51 -17.89 3.69
C VAL A 35 -9.35 -16.66 3.34
N GLY A 36 -8.91 -15.47 3.72
CA GLY A 36 -9.60 -14.23 3.38
C GLY A 36 -9.64 -13.98 1.89
N GLN A 37 -8.55 -14.24 1.18
CA GLN A 37 -8.50 -14.12 -0.28
C GLN A 37 -9.51 -15.04 -0.97
N ALA A 38 -9.61 -16.29 -0.51
CA ALA A 38 -10.56 -17.25 -1.06
C ALA A 38 -12.00 -16.82 -0.82
N TYR A 39 -12.30 -16.32 0.39
CA TYR A 39 -13.62 -15.80 0.73
C TYR A 39 -14.00 -14.62 -0.18
N LEU A 40 -13.11 -13.65 -0.34
CA LEU A 40 -13.37 -12.47 -1.15
C LEU A 40 -13.50 -12.81 -2.64
N ALA A 41 -12.69 -13.73 -3.14
CA ALA A 41 -12.79 -14.17 -4.53
C ALA A 41 -14.15 -14.81 -4.81
N LYS A 42 -14.63 -15.63 -3.90
CA LYS A 42 -15.92 -16.31 -4.03
C LYS A 42 -17.08 -15.31 -4.04
N HIS A 43 -17.06 -14.32 -3.15
CA HIS A 43 -18.18 -13.40 -2.96
C HIS A 43 -18.14 -12.18 -3.89
N ASN A 44 -17.00 -11.87 -4.53
CA ASN A 44 -16.85 -10.68 -5.36
C ASN A 44 -16.54 -10.98 -6.82
N ASN A 45 -16.45 -12.25 -7.19
CA ASN A 45 -16.10 -12.65 -8.56
C ASN A 45 -14.83 -11.95 -9.07
N TRP A 46 -13.79 -11.94 -8.24
CA TRP A 46 -12.50 -11.31 -8.53
C TRP A 46 -11.38 -12.23 -8.04
N PRO A 47 -10.29 -12.43 -8.84
CA PRO A 47 -9.29 -13.45 -8.52
C PRO A 47 -8.70 -13.33 -7.12
N ALA A 48 -8.50 -14.47 -6.46
CA ALA A 48 -7.99 -14.50 -5.09
C ALA A 48 -6.62 -13.80 -4.94
N HIS A 49 -5.72 -14.00 -5.91
CA HIS A 49 -4.37 -13.40 -5.86
C HIS A 49 -4.38 -11.87 -5.99
N LEU A 50 -5.50 -11.28 -6.39
CA LEU A 50 -5.66 -9.82 -6.51
C LEU A 50 -6.32 -9.19 -5.29
N TRP A 51 -6.38 -9.92 -4.19
CA TRP A 51 -6.76 -9.40 -2.88
C TRP A 51 -5.54 -9.46 -1.98
N LYS A 52 -5.13 -8.32 -1.40
CA LYS A 52 -3.99 -8.25 -0.49
C LYS A 52 -4.39 -7.60 0.81
N GLN A 53 -4.06 -8.26 1.92
CA GLN A 53 -4.33 -7.73 3.25
C GLN A 53 -3.41 -6.54 3.53
N TYR A 54 -3.94 -5.52 4.23
CA TYR A 54 -3.17 -4.39 4.70
C TYR A 54 -3.53 -4.07 6.15
N SER A 55 -2.68 -3.27 6.82
CA SER A 55 -2.96 -2.76 8.15
C SER A 55 -3.25 -1.27 8.05
N TYR A 56 -4.41 -0.84 8.53
CA TYR A 56 -4.76 0.59 8.53
C TYR A 56 -3.93 1.39 9.55
N ASN A 57 -3.17 0.72 10.41
CA ASN A 57 -2.30 1.35 11.41
C ASN A 57 -0.85 1.56 10.92
N THR A 58 -0.51 1.13 9.71
CA THR A 58 0.86 1.25 9.19
C THR A 58 0.95 2.41 8.21
N VAL A 59 1.89 3.33 8.47
CA VAL A 59 2.18 4.47 7.60
C VAL A 59 3.70 4.70 7.62
N ASN A 60 4.30 4.87 6.45
CA ASN A 60 5.74 5.09 6.29
C ASN A 60 6.56 4.02 7.02
N ASN A 61 6.10 2.79 6.90
CA ASN A 61 6.72 1.60 7.51
C ASN A 61 6.80 1.68 9.03
N GLN A 62 5.85 2.37 9.66
CA GLN A 62 5.72 2.46 11.11
C GLN A 62 4.29 2.18 11.54
N HIS A 63 4.13 1.44 12.64
CA HIS A 63 2.81 1.18 13.19
C HIS A 63 2.43 2.34 14.12
N GLN A 64 1.27 2.96 13.86
CA GLN A 64 0.83 4.18 14.56
C GLN A 64 0.57 3.99 16.05
N LYS A 65 0.38 2.75 16.50
CA LYS A 65 0.14 2.40 17.91
C LYS A 65 1.30 1.62 18.53
N GLY A 66 2.48 1.66 17.90
CA GLY A 66 3.67 1.01 18.43
C GLY A 66 3.78 -0.48 18.19
N GLY A 67 2.90 -1.07 17.37
CA GLY A 67 2.97 -2.47 16.98
C GLY A 67 3.98 -2.71 15.87
N THR A 68 3.91 -3.89 15.25
CA THR A 68 4.76 -4.25 14.13
C THR A 68 4.19 -3.67 12.83
N PRO A 69 4.99 -2.93 12.04
CA PRO A 69 4.53 -2.44 10.74
C PRO A 69 4.20 -3.61 9.80
N PHE A 70 3.21 -3.41 8.93
CA PHE A 70 2.79 -4.43 7.98
C PHE A 70 2.69 -3.83 6.58
N ARG A 71 3.53 -4.34 5.66
CA ARG A 71 3.50 -3.99 4.23
C ARG A 71 3.58 -2.49 3.94
N GLY A 72 4.38 -1.78 4.70
CA GLY A 72 4.81 -0.40 4.43
C GLY A 72 3.80 0.68 4.75
N ASN A 73 2.62 0.60 4.19
CA ASN A 73 1.55 1.58 4.35
C ASN A 73 0.19 0.90 4.30
N ALA A 74 -0.81 1.54 4.88
CA ALA A 74 -2.20 1.19 4.60
C ALA A 74 -2.47 1.41 3.11
N ALA A 75 -3.26 0.53 2.50
CA ALA A 75 -3.66 0.68 1.11
C ALA A 75 -4.63 1.86 0.97
N SER A 76 -4.54 2.56 -0.16
CA SER A 76 -5.52 3.58 -0.54
C SER A 76 -5.88 3.43 -2.00
N ILE A 77 -7.13 3.78 -2.33
CA ILE A 77 -7.65 3.68 -3.70
C ILE A 77 -6.79 4.53 -4.62
N GLY A 78 -6.36 3.96 -5.74
CA GLY A 78 -5.45 4.62 -6.68
C GLY A 78 -3.97 4.39 -6.38
N GLY A 79 -3.63 3.87 -5.20
CA GLY A 79 -2.26 3.50 -4.87
C GLY A 79 -1.82 2.22 -5.57
N ILE A 80 -0.61 1.77 -5.25
CA ILE A 80 0.04 0.64 -5.92
C ILE A 80 0.45 -0.41 -4.89
N TRP A 81 0.25 -1.69 -5.23
CA TRP A 81 0.89 -2.80 -4.56
C TRP A 81 2.20 -3.11 -5.28
N ASP A 82 3.31 -3.07 -4.56
CA ASP A 82 4.63 -3.46 -5.10
C ASP A 82 4.87 -4.94 -4.78
N PRO A 83 4.75 -5.84 -5.77
CA PRO A 83 4.89 -7.28 -5.50
C PRO A 83 6.34 -7.70 -5.24
N GLU A 84 7.32 -6.92 -5.68
CA GLU A 84 8.72 -7.23 -5.45
C GLU A 84 9.10 -7.01 -3.98
N ASN A 85 8.67 -5.88 -3.41
CA ASN A 85 9.00 -5.52 -2.03
C ASN A 85 7.86 -5.83 -1.05
N GLU A 86 6.70 -6.27 -1.57
CA GLU A 86 5.52 -6.62 -0.78
C GLU A 86 5.06 -5.47 0.12
N ILE A 87 4.96 -4.27 -0.45
CA ILE A 87 4.51 -3.06 0.25
C ILE A 87 3.49 -2.31 -0.58
N PHE A 88 2.64 -1.53 0.11
CA PHE A 88 1.74 -0.58 -0.52
C PHE A 88 2.41 0.79 -0.59
N VAL A 89 2.37 1.42 -1.74
CA VAL A 89 2.95 2.76 -1.97
C VAL A 89 1.99 3.57 -2.81
N THR A 90 2.23 4.89 -2.86
CA THR A 90 1.52 5.75 -3.81
C THR A 90 2.05 5.49 -5.22
N GLN A 91 1.36 6.02 -6.22
CA GLN A 91 1.91 6.02 -7.57
C GLN A 91 3.18 6.87 -7.59
N LYS A 92 4.15 6.47 -8.43
CA LYS A 92 5.40 7.21 -8.60
C LYS A 92 5.08 8.63 -9.06
N PRO A 93 5.46 9.67 -8.29
CA PRO A 93 5.07 11.05 -8.63
C PRO A 93 5.74 11.58 -9.89
N PHE A 94 7.02 11.26 -10.07
CA PHE A 94 7.83 11.73 -11.19
C PHE A 94 8.86 10.68 -11.58
N PRO A 95 9.27 10.62 -12.86
CA PRO A 95 10.18 9.59 -13.34
C PRO A 95 11.53 9.52 -12.62
N SER A 96 12.05 10.66 -12.13
CA SER A 96 13.34 10.73 -11.46
C SER A 96 13.32 10.28 -10.01
N TRP A 97 12.14 10.14 -9.40
CA TRP A 97 12.03 9.77 -7.98
C TRP A 97 12.30 8.30 -7.78
N THR A 98 12.85 7.95 -6.62
CA THR A 98 13.15 6.57 -6.26
C THR A 98 12.42 6.19 -4.97
N LEU A 99 12.17 4.88 -4.82
CA LEU A 99 11.45 4.36 -3.66
C LEU A 99 12.43 4.14 -2.50
N ASP A 100 12.14 4.79 -1.38
CA ASP A 100 12.85 4.56 -0.12
C ASP A 100 12.14 3.44 0.63
N LEU A 101 12.77 2.27 0.69
CA LEU A 101 12.17 1.08 1.31
C LEU A 101 12.09 1.17 2.83
N SER A 102 12.93 1.98 3.46
CA SER A 102 12.91 2.13 4.92
C SER A 102 11.66 2.87 5.40
N GLU A 103 11.16 3.79 4.60
CA GLU A 103 9.95 4.57 4.89
C GLU A 103 8.77 4.26 3.97
N ALA A 104 8.97 3.40 2.98
CA ALA A 104 7.97 3.03 1.97
C ALA A 104 7.36 4.25 1.29
N VAL A 105 8.20 5.22 0.90
CA VAL A 105 7.79 6.44 0.21
C VAL A 105 8.73 6.75 -0.95
N TRP A 106 8.23 7.54 -1.90
CA TRP A 106 9.03 8.03 -3.01
C TRP A 106 9.83 9.26 -2.58
N LYS A 107 11.09 9.31 -2.99
CA LYS A 107 12.02 10.40 -2.67
C LYS A 107 12.56 11.02 -3.95
N SER A 108 12.62 12.35 -4.00
CA SER A 108 13.22 13.06 -5.11
C SER A 108 14.75 12.91 -5.08
N PRO A 109 15.45 13.05 -6.22
CA PRO A 109 16.92 13.05 -6.24
C PRO A 109 17.54 14.27 -5.55
N ALA A 110 16.75 15.34 -5.30
CA ALA A 110 17.20 16.55 -4.62
C ALA A 110 16.80 16.58 -3.14
N GLY A 111 16.29 15.45 -2.59
CA GLY A 111 15.82 15.40 -1.21
C GLY A 111 14.40 15.91 -1.03
N ASP A 112 14.01 16.08 0.20
CA ASP A 112 12.64 16.52 0.53
C ASP A 112 12.43 18.00 0.16
N ALA A 113 11.18 18.38 -0.09
CA ALA A 113 10.83 19.77 -0.34
C ALA A 113 11.24 20.63 0.87
N PRO A 114 11.80 21.84 0.62
CA PRO A 114 12.13 22.74 1.73
C PRO A 114 10.92 23.11 2.57
N ASP A 115 9.76 23.28 1.93
CA ASP A 115 8.49 23.50 2.57
C ASP A 115 7.35 23.15 1.61
N ARG A 116 6.11 23.26 2.06
CA ARG A 116 4.91 22.92 1.28
C ARG A 116 4.63 23.86 0.12
N ASP A 117 5.28 25.01 0.06
CA ASP A 117 5.06 26.01 -0.99
C ASP A 117 5.95 25.78 -2.21
N HIS A 118 6.95 24.92 -2.10
CA HIS A 118 7.81 24.54 -3.22
C HIS A 118 7.15 23.50 -4.09
N LEU A 119 7.39 23.61 -5.40
CA LEU A 119 6.94 22.63 -6.39
C LEU A 119 8.15 21.95 -7.01
N TRP A 120 7.94 20.74 -7.51
CA TRP A 120 9.01 19.98 -8.18
C TRP A 120 9.04 20.28 -9.66
N ASN A 121 10.25 20.56 -10.16
CA ASN A 121 10.50 20.68 -11.60
C ASN A 121 11.29 19.47 -12.08
N GLU A 122 10.62 18.60 -12.83
CA GLU A 122 11.25 17.36 -13.30
C GLU A 122 12.36 17.63 -14.32
N ASP A 123 12.23 18.66 -15.15
CA ASP A 123 13.23 18.98 -16.17
C ASP A 123 14.56 19.40 -15.55
N THR A 124 14.52 20.19 -14.49
CA THR A 124 15.73 20.63 -13.78
C THR A 124 16.08 19.74 -12.58
N GLN A 125 15.16 18.81 -12.21
CA GLN A 125 15.28 17.96 -11.05
C GLN A 125 15.58 18.76 -9.79
N SER A 126 14.80 19.79 -9.56
CA SER A 126 14.98 20.70 -8.42
C SER A 126 13.64 21.24 -7.92
N TRP A 127 13.65 21.69 -6.67
CA TRP A 127 12.53 22.37 -6.05
C TRP A 127 12.56 23.86 -6.39
N TYR A 128 11.39 24.46 -6.60
CA TYR A 128 11.29 25.89 -6.90
C TYR A 128 10.06 26.48 -6.23
N LEU A 129 10.10 27.78 -6.00
CA LEU A 129 8.93 28.57 -5.58
C LEU A 129 8.24 29.10 -6.83
N PRO A 130 6.95 28.81 -7.02
CA PRO A 130 6.20 29.29 -8.19
C PRO A 130 5.96 30.80 -8.14
#